data_357eec112d0076f9148dfa4cc21e1591
#
_entry.id   357eec112d0076f9148dfa4cc21e1591
#
_cell.length_a   1.000
_cell.length_b   1.000
_cell.length_c   1.000
_cell.angle_alpha   90.00
_cell.angle_beta   90.00
_cell.angle_gamma   90.00
#
_symmetry.space_group_name_H-M   'P 1'
#
loop_
_entity.id
_entity.type
_entity.pdbx_description
1 polymer ?
#
loop_
_entity_poly.entity_id
_entity_poly.type
_entity_poly.pdbx_seq_one_letter_code
_entity_poly.pdbx_strand_id
1 'polypeptide(L)'
;MPEIKRKYVIPGEVVARGNVRADLNVMRVDDQLIATRVGMAEIGHDVVRVIALSGPYIPRIDDLVVGKIIDYSAFAWEVDINSCFFGILPAASVFGRDYSPAKDSLTDKLRVGDMIASRVIAFDRTRDPLLSISGPGLGRIPRGQVVKISPAKVPRLIGKKGSMIKTIEAGTKSRMLIGQNGVVVIVGSPDDTIRAIRAVNLVEEEAHSPDLTERVQTLLGITVEPQSNESQESSEGELEQTSDSSEMQLGGEQRETQEIGTSEIENHDQSVEGL
;
A
#
# COMPACT_ATOMS: atom_id res chain seq x y z
N MET A 1 -17.38 -2.02 19.74
CA MET A 1 -16.35 -2.44 18.77
C MET A 1 -15.84 -3.81 19.21
N PRO A 2 -15.62 -4.78 18.33
CA PRO A 2 -15.08 -6.06 18.75
C PRO A 2 -13.66 -5.85 19.32
N GLU A 3 -13.44 -6.41 20.49
CA GLU A 3 -12.17 -6.29 21.21
C GLU A 3 -11.10 -7.11 20.50
N ILE A 4 -10.12 -6.44 19.91
CA ILE A 4 -8.96 -7.10 19.27
C ILE A 4 -7.95 -7.41 20.37
N LYS A 5 -7.73 -8.70 20.65
CA LYS A 5 -6.69 -9.14 21.58
C LYS A 5 -5.33 -9.07 20.89
N ARG A 6 -4.34 -8.48 21.57
CA ARG A 6 -2.97 -8.36 21.10
C ARG A 6 -2.02 -9.17 21.97
N LYS A 7 -1.12 -9.96 21.35
CA LYS A 7 -0.13 -10.78 22.03
C LYS A 7 1.16 -10.82 21.21
N TYR A 8 2.31 -10.72 21.86
CA TYR A 8 3.57 -11.01 21.19
C TYR A 8 3.72 -12.53 21.00
N VAL A 9 4.20 -12.92 19.82
CA VAL A 9 4.31 -14.31 19.42
C VAL A 9 5.64 -14.57 18.70
N ILE A 10 6.10 -15.81 18.81
CA ILE A 10 7.28 -16.32 18.10
C ILE A 10 6.85 -17.34 17.04
N PRO A 11 7.68 -17.61 16.01
CA PRO A 11 7.40 -18.65 15.03
C PRO A 11 7.13 -20.02 15.69
N GLY A 12 6.08 -20.69 15.22
CA GLY A 12 5.64 -21.98 15.77
C GLY A 12 4.64 -21.87 16.92
N GLU A 13 4.42 -20.69 17.48
CA GLU A 13 3.45 -20.50 18.56
C GLU A 13 2.00 -20.51 18.03
N VAL A 14 1.12 -21.24 18.74
CA VAL A 14 -0.31 -21.27 18.43
C VAL A 14 -0.96 -19.96 18.85
N VAL A 15 -1.52 -19.25 17.89
CA VAL A 15 -2.17 -17.94 18.09
C VAL A 15 -3.66 -18.11 18.38
N ALA A 16 -4.31 -19.00 17.66
CA ALA A 16 -5.74 -19.31 17.83
C ALA A 16 -6.05 -20.76 17.41
N ARG A 17 -7.25 -21.22 17.71
CA ARG A 17 -7.80 -22.51 17.29
C ARG A 17 -9.18 -22.32 16.71
N GLY A 18 -9.62 -23.28 15.88
CA GLY A 18 -10.95 -23.28 15.29
C GLY A 18 -11.03 -22.60 13.91
N ASN A 19 -12.24 -22.31 13.46
CA ASN A 19 -12.51 -21.86 12.08
C ASN A 19 -12.35 -20.34 11.88
N VAL A 20 -11.29 -19.75 12.44
CA VAL A 20 -10.95 -18.36 12.24
C VAL A 20 -10.06 -18.23 10.98
N ARG A 21 -10.26 -17.20 10.18
CA ARG A 21 -9.47 -16.97 8.96
C ARG A 21 -8.02 -16.61 9.30
N ALA A 22 -7.08 -17.36 8.75
CA ALA A 22 -5.67 -17.00 8.78
C ALA A 22 -5.40 -15.89 7.76
N ASP A 23 -4.73 -14.83 8.21
CA ASP A 23 -4.25 -13.73 7.38
C ASP A 23 -2.71 -13.65 7.48
N LEU A 24 -2.14 -12.49 7.43
CA LEU A 24 -0.73 -12.16 7.43
C LEU A 24 0.10 -12.95 8.45
N ASN A 25 1.14 -13.64 7.97
CA ASN A 25 2.13 -14.35 8.78
C ASN A 25 1.53 -15.38 9.76
N VAL A 26 0.38 -15.93 9.40
CA VAL A 26 -0.30 -17.01 10.10
C VAL A 26 -0.51 -18.17 9.15
N MET A 27 -0.20 -19.36 9.58
CA MET A 27 -0.41 -20.61 8.84
C MET A 27 -1.39 -21.50 9.58
N ARG A 28 -2.32 -22.10 8.85
CA ARG A 28 -3.21 -23.12 9.40
C ARG A 28 -2.53 -24.48 9.33
N VAL A 29 -2.48 -25.16 10.45
CA VAL A 29 -2.06 -26.55 10.57
C VAL A 29 -3.15 -27.25 11.37
N ASP A 30 -3.89 -28.14 10.71
CA ASP A 30 -5.09 -28.79 11.25
C ASP A 30 -6.11 -27.75 11.78
N ASP A 31 -6.44 -27.81 13.06
CA ASP A 31 -7.35 -26.89 13.76
C ASP A 31 -6.62 -25.71 14.44
N GLN A 32 -5.31 -25.60 14.23
CA GLN A 32 -4.49 -24.58 14.86
C GLN A 32 -4.02 -23.51 13.87
N LEU A 33 -3.99 -22.28 14.33
CA LEU A 33 -3.40 -21.14 13.65
C LEU A 33 -2.05 -20.82 14.29
N ILE A 34 -0.97 -20.97 13.53
CA ILE A 34 0.40 -20.89 14.02
C ILE A 34 1.06 -19.63 13.43
N ALA A 35 1.76 -18.87 14.28
CA ALA A 35 2.57 -17.75 13.84
C ALA A 35 3.78 -18.23 13.02
N THR A 36 4.04 -17.59 11.89
CA THR A 36 5.20 -17.90 11.03
C THR A 36 6.35 -16.93 11.20
N ARG A 37 6.13 -15.82 11.92
CA ARG A 37 7.13 -14.77 12.20
C ARG A 37 7.04 -14.27 13.62
N VAL A 38 8.17 -13.73 14.11
CA VAL A 38 8.17 -12.94 15.34
C VAL A 38 7.36 -11.68 15.11
N GLY A 39 6.38 -11.43 15.96
CA GLY A 39 5.50 -10.29 15.77
C GLY A 39 4.46 -10.12 16.86
N MET A 40 3.57 -9.18 16.61
CA MET A 40 2.39 -8.95 17.42
C MET A 40 1.17 -9.58 16.73
N ALA A 41 0.60 -10.61 17.36
CA ALA A 41 -0.64 -11.21 16.91
C ALA A 41 -1.82 -10.28 17.23
N GLU A 42 -2.64 -10.02 16.26
CA GLU A 42 -3.96 -9.40 16.39
C GLU A 42 -5.03 -10.48 16.17
N ILE A 43 -5.71 -10.82 17.25
CA ILE A 43 -6.73 -11.86 17.27
C ILE A 43 -8.08 -11.16 17.28
N GLY A 44 -8.70 -11.09 16.10
CA GLY A 44 -10.06 -10.63 15.92
C GLY A 44 -11.05 -11.79 16.00
N HIS A 45 -12.34 -11.49 15.86
CA HIS A 45 -13.40 -12.49 15.88
C HIS A 45 -13.34 -13.44 14.67
N ASP A 46 -13.09 -12.87 13.46
CA ASP A 46 -13.14 -13.60 12.20
C ASP A 46 -11.76 -13.80 11.56
N VAL A 47 -10.78 -13.01 11.97
CA VAL A 47 -9.45 -12.97 11.33
C VAL A 47 -8.35 -12.89 12.37
N VAL A 48 -7.31 -13.70 12.16
CA VAL A 48 -6.08 -13.66 12.95
C VAL A 48 -4.92 -13.33 12.03
N ARG A 49 -4.12 -12.34 12.44
CA ARG A 49 -2.92 -11.92 11.72
C ARG A 49 -1.77 -11.64 12.68
N VAL A 50 -0.55 -11.79 12.19
CA VAL A 50 0.66 -11.42 12.92
C VAL A 50 1.36 -10.27 12.19
N ILE A 51 1.47 -9.14 12.86
CA ILE A 51 2.25 -7.98 12.40
C ILE A 51 3.70 -8.27 12.72
N ALA A 52 4.52 -8.52 11.69
CA ALA A 52 5.92 -8.84 11.88
C ALA A 52 6.68 -7.62 12.43
N LEU A 53 7.54 -7.84 13.44
CA LEU A 53 8.44 -6.83 14.01
C LEU A 53 9.78 -6.77 13.28
N SER A 54 10.14 -7.83 12.58
CA SER A 54 11.37 -7.93 11.81
C SER A 54 11.25 -8.97 10.70
N GLY A 55 12.21 -8.98 9.79
CA GLY A 55 12.33 -9.98 8.75
C GLY A 55 12.43 -9.38 7.35
N PRO A 56 12.78 -10.22 6.34
CA PRO A 56 12.89 -9.79 4.96
C PRO A 56 11.53 -9.36 4.39
N TYR A 57 11.59 -8.51 3.40
CA TYR A 57 10.42 -8.16 2.59
C TYR A 57 9.94 -9.37 1.80
N ILE A 58 8.65 -9.62 1.82
CA ILE A 58 7.98 -10.57 0.93
C ILE A 58 6.94 -9.78 0.14
N PRO A 59 7.03 -9.81 -1.21
CA PRO A 59 6.13 -9.06 -2.07
C PRO A 59 4.66 -9.40 -1.84
N ARG A 60 3.79 -8.41 -2.03
CA ARG A 60 2.34 -8.56 -2.05
C ARG A 60 1.77 -7.79 -3.22
N ILE A 61 0.66 -8.25 -3.72
CA ILE A 61 -0.09 -7.53 -4.76
C ILE A 61 -0.44 -6.13 -4.22
N ASP A 62 -0.34 -5.13 -5.09
CA ASP A 62 -0.52 -3.70 -4.83
C ASP A 62 0.55 -3.00 -4.00
N ASP A 63 1.59 -3.70 -3.52
CA ASP A 63 2.71 -3.04 -2.87
C ASP A 63 3.42 -2.07 -3.82
N LEU A 64 3.68 -0.86 -3.32
CA LEU A 64 4.63 0.06 -3.94
C LEU A 64 6.04 -0.38 -3.55
N VAL A 65 6.87 -0.68 -4.53
CA VAL A 65 8.27 -1.08 -4.30
C VAL A 65 9.22 -0.16 -5.05
N VAL A 66 10.33 0.14 -4.41
CA VAL A 66 11.44 0.86 -5.02
C VAL A 66 12.53 -0.16 -5.30
N GLY A 67 12.96 -0.25 -6.56
CA GLY A 67 13.94 -1.24 -6.96
C GLY A 67 15.01 -0.67 -7.87
N LYS A 68 16.11 -1.41 -8.00
CA LYS A 68 17.22 -1.11 -8.90
C LYS A 68 17.22 -2.12 -10.03
N ILE A 69 17.28 -1.64 -11.26
CA ILE A 69 17.43 -2.52 -12.44
C ILE A 69 18.81 -3.14 -12.38
N ILE A 70 18.86 -4.47 -12.39
CA ILE A 70 20.10 -5.25 -12.33
C ILE A 70 20.44 -5.90 -13.65
N ASP A 71 19.43 -6.32 -14.43
CA ASP A 71 19.61 -6.93 -15.73
C ASP A 71 18.36 -6.75 -16.62
N TYR A 72 18.45 -7.15 -17.87
CA TYR A 72 17.32 -7.17 -18.79
C TYR A 72 17.44 -8.30 -19.81
N SER A 73 16.30 -8.83 -20.22
CA SER A 73 16.15 -9.80 -21.31
C SER A 73 15.53 -9.11 -22.53
N ALA A 74 15.18 -9.86 -23.58
CA ALA A 74 14.50 -9.28 -24.74
C ALA A 74 13.10 -8.72 -24.42
N PHE A 75 12.44 -9.18 -23.33
CA PHE A 75 11.04 -8.88 -23.06
C PHE A 75 10.78 -8.26 -21.69
N ALA A 76 11.79 -8.19 -20.84
CA ALA A 76 11.61 -7.69 -19.46
C ALA A 76 12.93 -7.20 -18.87
N TRP A 77 12.82 -6.32 -17.86
CA TRP A 77 13.91 -5.99 -16.94
C TRP A 77 13.78 -6.82 -15.66
N GLU A 78 14.93 -7.16 -15.10
CA GLU A 78 15.07 -7.75 -13.79
C GLU A 78 15.43 -6.66 -12.78
N VAL A 79 14.74 -6.64 -11.67
CA VAL A 79 14.79 -5.56 -10.69
C VAL A 79 15.08 -6.12 -9.30
N ASP A 80 16.15 -5.67 -8.66
CA ASP A 80 16.38 -5.90 -7.22
C ASP A 80 15.40 -5.07 -6.40
N ILE A 81 14.47 -5.73 -5.77
CA ILE A 81 13.44 -5.15 -4.90
C ILE A 81 13.73 -5.36 -3.40
N ASN A 82 14.96 -5.61 -3.02
CA ASN A 82 15.36 -5.87 -1.62
C ASN A 82 14.56 -7.02 -0.97
N SER A 83 14.37 -8.11 -1.72
CA SER A 83 13.66 -9.32 -1.33
C SER A 83 14.49 -10.56 -1.65
N CYS A 84 14.00 -11.75 -1.26
CA CYS A 84 14.53 -13.02 -1.77
C CYS A 84 14.05 -13.35 -3.21
N PHE A 85 13.18 -12.52 -3.76
CA PHE A 85 12.69 -12.58 -5.15
C PHE A 85 13.17 -11.38 -5.93
N PHE A 86 13.40 -11.54 -7.22
CA PHE A 86 13.63 -10.42 -8.14
C PHE A 86 12.30 -9.97 -8.74
N GLY A 87 12.17 -8.66 -8.95
CA GLY A 87 11.00 -8.14 -9.63
C GLY A 87 11.15 -8.26 -11.15
N ILE A 88 10.14 -8.73 -11.85
CA ILE A 88 10.10 -8.78 -13.31
C ILE A 88 9.24 -7.62 -13.81
N LEU A 89 9.86 -6.69 -14.56
CA LEU A 89 9.15 -5.58 -15.20
C LEU A 89 9.03 -5.86 -16.70
N PRO A 90 7.84 -6.25 -17.20
CA PRO A 90 7.64 -6.53 -18.62
C PRO A 90 7.84 -5.30 -19.49
N ALA A 91 8.47 -5.45 -20.65
CA ALA A 91 8.64 -4.38 -21.63
C ALA A 91 7.30 -3.79 -22.08
N ALA A 92 6.27 -4.61 -22.22
CA ALA A 92 4.91 -4.16 -22.53
C ALA A 92 4.31 -3.21 -21.47
N SER A 93 4.76 -3.26 -20.23
CA SER A 93 4.35 -2.32 -19.17
C SER A 93 4.93 -0.92 -19.38
N VAL A 94 6.02 -0.78 -20.14
CA VAL A 94 6.76 0.47 -20.38
C VAL A 94 6.47 1.05 -21.74
N PHE A 95 6.49 0.19 -22.78
CA PHE A 95 6.31 0.59 -24.19
C PHE A 95 4.84 0.50 -24.64
N GLY A 96 4.01 -0.28 -23.94
CA GLY A 96 2.66 -0.59 -24.38
C GLY A 96 2.56 -1.93 -25.10
N ARG A 97 1.36 -2.22 -25.65
CA ARG A 97 1.04 -3.51 -26.30
C ARG A 97 1.79 -3.73 -27.62
N ASP A 98 2.22 -2.66 -28.26
CA ASP A 98 2.87 -2.72 -29.59
C ASP A 98 4.38 -2.92 -29.50
N TYR A 99 4.92 -3.24 -28.33
CA TYR A 99 6.33 -3.49 -28.12
C TYR A 99 6.86 -4.60 -29.05
N SER A 100 7.96 -4.31 -29.73
CA SER A 100 8.66 -5.27 -30.58
C SER A 100 10.17 -5.21 -30.32
N PRO A 101 10.81 -6.33 -29.91
CA PRO A 101 12.25 -6.36 -29.65
C PRO A 101 13.12 -6.00 -30.87
N ALA A 102 12.57 -6.11 -32.10
CA ALA A 102 13.26 -5.74 -33.31
C ALA A 102 13.28 -4.23 -33.62
N LYS A 103 12.35 -3.48 -33.01
CA LYS A 103 12.19 -2.05 -33.25
C LYS A 103 12.57 -1.20 -32.03
N ASP A 104 12.29 -1.70 -30.84
CA ASP A 104 12.39 -0.95 -29.60
C ASP A 104 13.57 -1.45 -28.76
N SER A 105 14.42 -0.55 -28.35
CA SER A 105 15.53 -0.85 -27.44
C SER A 105 15.10 -0.60 -25.99
N LEU A 106 15.17 -1.63 -25.17
CA LEU A 106 14.88 -1.53 -23.73
C LEU A 106 15.76 -0.49 -23.03
N THR A 107 17.03 -0.40 -23.44
CA THR A 107 18.02 0.50 -22.84
C THR A 107 17.76 1.98 -23.10
N ASP A 108 16.90 2.32 -24.07
CA ASP A 108 16.51 3.71 -24.33
C ASP A 108 15.57 4.26 -23.27
N LYS A 109 14.79 3.41 -22.64
CA LYS A 109 13.86 3.78 -21.58
C LYS A 109 14.49 3.63 -20.20
N LEU A 110 15.00 2.46 -19.90
CA LEU A 110 15.53 2.12 -18.58
C LEU A 110 16.83 1.33 -18.74
N ARG A 111 17.86 1.72 -17.99
CA ARG A 111 19.19 1.12 -18.05
C ARG A 111 19.50 0.36 -16.77
N VAL A 112 20.40 -0.60 -16.85
CA VAL A 112 20.97 -1.26 -15.68
C VAL A 112 21.56 -0.21 -14.74
N GLY A 113 21.18 -0.27 -13.47
CA GLY A 113 21.57 0.70 -12.45
C GLY A 113 20.52 1.79 -12.18
N ASP A 114 19.53 1.97 -13.04
CA ASP A 114 18.44 2.92 -12.79
C ASP A 114 17.58 2.47 -11.61
N MET A 115 17.13 3.44 -10.82
CA MET A 115 16.17 3.23 -9.76
C MET A 115 14.75 3.47 -10.29
N ILE A 116 13.84 2.59 -9.96
CA ILE A 116 12.44 2.69 -10.38
C ILE A 116 11.49 2.55 -9.19
N ALA A 117 10.38 3.28 -9.26
CA ALA A 117 9.21 3.03 -8.45
C ALA A 117 8.23 2.17 -9.25
N SER A 118 7.79 1.09 -8.70
CA SER A 118 6.89 0.15 -9.37
C SER A 118 5.86 -0.41 -8.40
N ARG A 119 4.80 -0.96 -8.94
CA ARG A 119 3.76 -1.66 -8.18
C ARG A 119 3.78 -3.14 -8.52
N VAL A 120 3.65 -3.97 -7.51
CA VAL A 120 3.52 -5.42 -7.68
C VAL A 120 2.10 -5.72 -8.18
N ILE A 121 1.97 -6.28 -9.38
CA ILE A 121 0.67 -6.60 -9.99
C ILE A 121 0.29 -8.07 -9.86
N ALA A 122 1.26 -8.95 -9.70
CA ALA A 122 1.03 -10.38 -9.47
C ALA A 122 2.18 -10.99 -8.68
N PHE A 123 1.84 -11.86 -7.73
CA PHE A 123 2.80 -12.64 -6.96
C PHE A 123 2.11 -13.83 -6.29
N ASP A 124 2.65 -15.03 -6.44
CA ASP A 124 2.11 -16.28 -5.89
C ASP A 124 3.14 -17.11 -5.09
N ARG A 125 4.36 -16.59 -4.91
CA ARG A 125 5.51 -17.23 -4.26
C ARG A 125 6.15 -18.39 -5.04
N THR A 126 5.58 -18.83 -6.13
CA THR A 126 6.15 -19.87 -7.01
C THR A 126 7.00 -19.26 -8.12
N ARG A 127 6.79 -17.97 -8.38
CA ARG A 127 7.47 -17.19 -9.41
C ARG A 127 7.86 -15.83 -8.88
N ASP A 128 8.78 -15.18 -9.55
CA ASP A 128 9.14 -13.80 -9.26
C ASP A 128 7.96 -12.84 -9.46
N PRO A 129 7.84 -11.80 -8.59
CA PRO A 129 6.75 -10.84 -8.65
C PRO A 129 6.78 -10.05 -9.95
N LEU A 130 5.61 -9.93 -10.57
CA LEU A 130 5.42 -9.10 -11.75
C LEU A 130 5.19 -7.65 -11.34
N LEU A 131 5.96 -6.76 -11.96
CA LEU A 131 5.94 -5.33 -11.66
C LEU A 131 5.25 -4.54 -12.79
N SER A 132 4.69 -3.39 -12.42
CA SER A 132 4.20 -2.39 -13.36
C SER A 132 4.65 -0.99 -12.95
N ILE A 133 4.96 -0.16 -13.93
CA ILE A 133 5.21 1.27 -13.74
C ILE A 133 4.07 2.14 -14.28
N SER A 134 2.95 1.52 -14.64
CA SER A 134 1.76 2.21 -15.11
C SER A 134 1.02 2.84 -13.92
N GLY A 135 1.04 4.16 -13.83
CA GLY A 135 0.35 4.89 -12.77
C GLY A 135 1.05 6.18 -12.35
N PRO A 136 0.35 7.06 -11.64
CA PRO A 136 0.93 8.31 -11.16
C PRO A 136 2.03 8.05 -10.13
N GLY A 137 3.16 8.74 -10.27
CA GLY A 137 4.31 8.63 -9.37
C GLY A 137 5.15 7.36 -9.52
N LEU A 138 4.84 6.49 -10.50
CA LEU A 138 5.62 5.31 -10.85
C LEU A 138 6.58 5.60 -12.01
N GLY A 139 7.58 4.74 -12.17
CA GLY A 139 8.59 4.83 -13.23
C GLY A 139 9.98 5.14 -12.71
N ARG A 140 10.81 5.70 -13.59
CA ARG A 140 12.19 6.05 -13.27
C ARG A 140 12.26 7.14 -12.20
N ILE A 141 13.01 6.87 -11.13
CA ILE A 141 13.23 7.82 -10.04
C ILE A 141 14.42 8.72 -10.43
N PRO A 142 14.32 10.05 -10.23
CA PRO A 142 15.47 10.94 -10.40
C PRO A 142 16.59 10.54 -9.42
N ARG A 143 17.81 10.96 -9.71
CA ARG A 143 18.96 10.68 -8.84
C ARG A 143 18.71 11.23 -7.43
N GLY A 144 18.86 10.37 -6.44
CA GLY A 144 18.68 10.67 -5.02
C GLY A 144 19.55 9.75 -4.20
N GLN A 145 19.59 10.00 -2.90
CA GLN A 145 20.28 9.13 -1.95
C GLN A 145 19.34 7.97 -1.57
N VAL A 146 19.88 6.75 -1.62
CA VAL A 146 19.14 5.53 -1.27
C VAL A 146 19.48 5.14 0.16
N VAL A 147 18.45 4.92 0.97
CA VAL A 147 18.55 4.40 2.34
C VAL A 147 17.72 3.12 2.42
N LYS A 148 18.24 2.11 3.09
CA LYS A 148 17.51 0.87 3.35
C LYS A 148 17.14 0.81 4.82
N ILE A 149 15.89 0.52 5.10
CA ILE A 149 15.37 0.30 6.46
C ILE A 149 14.66 -1.06 6.53
N SER A 150 14.43 -1.53 7.73
CA SER A 150 13.64 -2.74 7.93
C SER A 150 12.21 -2.57 7.35
N PRO A 151 11.75 -3.47 6.46
CA PRO A 151 10.40 -3.39 5.88
C PRO A 151 9.27 -3.34 6.94
N ALA A 152 9.49 -3.98 8.08
CA ALA A 152 8.54 -3.96 9.20
C ALA A 152 8.36 -2.56 9.81
N LYS A 153 9.33 -1.66 9.63
CA LYS A 153 9.32 -0.29 10.19
C LYS A 153 8.81 0.76 9.20
N VAL A 154 8.62 0.38 7.92
CA VAL A 154 8.08 1.26 6.87
C VAL A 154 6.75 1.92 7.29
N PRO A 155 5.75 1.20 7.84
CA PRO A 155 4.51 1.84 8.28
C PRO A 155 4.73 2.92 9.36
N ARG A 156 5.76 2.76 10.20
CA ARG A 156 6.12 3.76 11.22
C ARG A 156 6.76 4.99 10.60
N LEU A 157 7.61 4.81 9.60
CA LEU A 157 8.22 5.91 8.84
C LEU A 157 7.17 6.70 8.03
N ILE A 158 6.18 6.04 7.47
CA ILE A 158 5.07 6.74 6.81
C ILE A 158 4.22 7.48 7.84
N GLY A 159 3.97 6.86 8.99
CA GLY A 159 3.12 7.40 10.05
C GLY A 159 1.63 7.36 9.72
N LYS A 160 0.79 7.74 10.69
CA LYS A 160 -0.67 7.78 10.55
C LYS A 160 -1.07 8.80 9.48
N LYS A 161 -1.73 8.34 8.39
CA LYS A 161 -2.11 9.17 7.23
C LYS A 161 -0.93 9.95 6.60
N GLY A 162 0.29 9.41 6.68
CA GLY A 162 1.48 10.06 6.14
C GLY A 162 2.03 11.21 6.99
N SER A 163 1.69 11.30 8.26
CA SER A 163 2.12 12.41 9.13
C SER A 163 3.64 12.47 9.31
N MET A 164 4.28 11.32 9.58
CA MET A 164 5.73 11.29 9.83
C MET A 164 6.54 11.68 8.58
N ILE A 165 6.20 11.12 7.43
CA ILE A 165 6.88 11.48 6.17
C ILE A 165 6.73 12.98 5.87
N LYS A 166 5.53 13.54 6.03
CA LYS A 166 5.29 14.98 5.83
C LYS A 166 6.11 15.86 6.78
N THR A 167 6.23 15.44 8.05
CA THR A 167 7.05 16.14 9.04
C THR A 167 8.53 16.15 8.63
N ILE A 168 9.05 15.00 8.18
CA ILE A 168 10.45 14.90 7.74
C ILE A 168 10.66 15.74 6.47
N GLU A 169 9.81 15.61 5.46
CA GLU A 169 9.90 16.37 4.21
C GLU A 169 9.85 17.89 4.43
N ALA A 170 8.92 18.34 5.28
CA ALA A 170 8.79 19.75 5.64
C ALA A 170 10.04 20.28 6.37
N GLY A 171 10.55 19.52 7.34
CA GLY A 171 11.72 19.92 8.12
C GLY A 171 13.04 19.89 7.38
N THR A 172 13.14 19.05 6.36
CA THR A 172 14.38 18.89 5.57
C THR A 172 14.30 19.49 4.18
N LYS A 173 13.13 19.97 3.74
CA LYS A 173 12.88 20.46 2.37
C LYS A 173 13.27 19.44 1.29
N SER A 174 13.25 18.17 1.62
CA SER A 174 13.53 17.05 0.73
C SER A 174 12.24 16.34 0.34
N ARG A 175 12.28 15.56 -0.73
CA ARG A 175 11.21 14.64 -1.10
C ARG A 175 11.64 13.21 -0.85
N MET A 176 10.76 12.41 -0.29
CA MET A 176 11.02 11.01 0.00
C MET A 176 10.05 10.10 -0.75
N LEU A 177 10.60 9.09 -1.40
CA LEU A 177 9.83 8.00 -1.96
C LEU A 177 10.13 6.73 -1.15
N ILE A 178 9.12 6.19 -0.52
CA ILE A 178 9.24 5.04 0.40
C ILE A 178 8.58 3.82 -0.22
N GLY A 179 9.38 2.78 -0.49
CA GLY A 179 8.87 1.47 -0.88
C GLY A 179 8.47 0.62 0.32
N GLN A 180 7.43 -0.20 0.18
CA GLN A 180 7.02 -1.20 1.18
C GLN A 180 8.14 -2.22 1.47
N ASN A 181 9.07 -2.36 0.52
CA ASN A 181 10.25 -3.19 0.63
C ASN A 181 11.39 -2.60 1.49
N GLY A 182 11.15 -1.45 2.13
CA GLY A 182 12.12 -0.80 3.00
C GLY A 182 13.21 0.00 2.26
N VAL A 183 13.08 0.17 0.95
CA VAL A 183 13.97 1.05 0.18
C VAL A 183 13.37 2.45 0.13
N VAL A 184 14.13 3.43 0.59
CA VAL A 184 13.75 4.83 0.65
C VAL A 184 14.68 5.63 -0.27
N VAL A 185 14.15 6.41 -1.18
CA VAL A 185 14.91 7.35 -2.00
C VAL A 185 14.62 8.77 -1.55
N ILE A 186 15.68 9.50 -1.22
CA ILE A 186 15.61 10.89 -0.74
C ILE A 186 16.19 11.79 -1.80
N VAL A 187 15.42 12.77 -2.23
CA VAL A 187 15.79 13.74 -3.26
C VAL A 187 15.75 15.14 -2.64
N GLY A 188 16.90 15.81 -2.62
CA GLY A 188 17.04 17.15 -2.04
C GLY A 188 18.46 17.69 -2.20
N SER A 189 18.76 18.81 -1.55
CA SER A 189 20.14 19.30 -1.45
C SER A 189 21.00 18.33 -0.60
N PRO A 190 22.31 18.33 -0.72
CA PRO A 190 23.17 17.45 0.07
C PRO A 190 22.96 17.57 1.58
N ASP A 191 22.85 18.80 2.11
CA ASP A 191 22.64 19.04 3.54
C ASP A 191 21.25 18.59 4.00
N ASP A 192 20.22 18.86 3.22
CA ASP A 192 18.86 18.43 3.48
C ASP A 192 18.73 16.90 3.48
N THR A 193 19.40 16.27 2.53
CA THR A 193 19.45 14.80 2.41
C THR A 193 20.10 14.17 3.65
N ILE A 194 21.22 14.73 4.14
CA ILE A 194 21.88 14.23 5.35
C ILE A 194 20.95 14.34 6.56
N ARG A 195 20.22 15.47 6.71
CA ARG A 195 19.26 15.64 7.79
C ARG A 195 18.10 14.64 7.69
N ALA A 196 17.58 14.42 6.47
CA ALA A 196 16.55 13.44 6.22
C ALA A 196 17.01 12.00 6.55
N ILE A 197 18.24 11.62 6.17
CA ILE A 197 18.81 10.32 6.51
C ILE A 197 18.88 10.13 8.03
N ARG A 198 19.35 11.14 8.77
CA ARG A 198 19.40 11.08 10.24
C ARG A 198 18.01 10.87 10.85
N ALA A 199 16.98 11.57 10.31
CA ALA A 199 15.60 11.38 10.76
C ALA A 199 15.07 9.98 10.45
N VAL A 200 15.37 9.45 9.26
CA VAL A 200 14.98 8.07 8.88
C VAL A 200 15.63 7.03 9.78
N ASN A 201 16.93 7.18 10.06
CA ASN A 201 17.67 6.27 10.95
C ASN A 201 17.13 6.35 12.40
N LEU A 202 16.82 7.55 12.90
CA LEU A 202 16.18 7.69 14.21
C LEU A 202 14.83 6.94 14.27
N VAL A 203 14.01 7.06 13.23
CA VAL A 203 12.76 6.31 13.14
C VAL A 203 12.99 4.80 13.09
N GLU A 204 14.06 4.36 12.43
CA GLU A 204 14.41 2.94 12.41
C GLU A 204 14.87 2.43 13.78
N GLU A 205 15.71 3.16 14.46
CA GLU A 205 16.24 2.77 15.78
C GLU A 205 15.15 2.78 16.85
N GLU A 206 14.30 3.79 16.83
CA GLU A 206 13.32 4.06 17.88
C GLU A 206 11.86 3.78 17.48
N ALA A 207 11.63 2.93 16.49
CA ALA A 207 10.30 2.61 15.96
C ALA A 207 9.25 2.24 17.03
N HIS A 208 9.68 1.78 18.20
CA HIS A 208 8.81 1.36 19.30
C HIS A 208 8.56 2.44 20.36
N SER A 209 9.28 3.56 20.29
CA SER A 209 9.10 4.67 21.22
C SER A 209 7.75 5.39 21.04
N PRO A 210 7.03 5.71 22.11
CA PRO A 210 5.78 6.45 22.02
C PRO A 210 5.99 7.87 21.49
N ASP A 211 7.09 8.55 21.88
CA ASP A 211 7.32 9.98 21.62
C ASP A 211 8.18 10.23 20.37
N LEU A 212 8.20 9.26 19.45
CA LEU A 212 9.04 9.30 18.25
C LEU A 212 8.80 10.54 17.39
N THR A 213 7.54 11.00 17.28
CA THR A 213 7.22 12.18 16.47
C THR A 213 7.85 13.43 17.02
N GLU A 214 7.78 13.65 18.33
CA GLU A 214 8.38 14.81 19.02
C GLU A 214 9.91 14.77 18.89
N ARG A 215 10.52 13.60 19.01
CA ARG A 215 11.96 13.44 18.87
C ARG A 215 12.44 13.75 17.46
N VAL A 216 11.71 13.31 16.43
CA VAL A 216 12.01 13.65 15.03
C VAL A 216 11.86 15.17 14.81
N GLN A 217 10.82 15.77 15.36
CA GLN A 217 10.61 17.22 15.28
C GLN A 217 11.75 17.99 15.95
N THR A 218 12.15 17.59 17.14
CA THR A 218 13.29 18.17 17.87
C THR A 218 14.59 18.04 17.08
N LEU A 219 14.86 16.84 16.50
CA LEU A 219 16.04 16.61 15.65
C LEU A 219 16.07 17.56 14.44
N LEU A 220 14.91 17.83 13.87
CA LEU A 220 14.77 18.69 12.69
C LEU A 220 14.68 20.17 13.01
N GLY A 221 14.62 20.55 14.30
CA GLY A 221 14.47 21.94 14.76
C GLY A 221 13.10 22.53 14.43
N ILE A 222 12.08 21.68 14.30
CA ILE A 222 10.70 22.11 14.05
C ILE A 222 10.06 22.33 15.42
N THR A 223 9.88 23.59 15.81
CA THR A 223 9.08 23.92 17.00
C THR A 223 7.61 23.72 16.63
N VAL A 224 6.98 22.69 17.18
CA VAL A 224 5.53 22.51 17.04
C VAL A 224 4.86 23.29 18.15
N GLU A 225 4.09 24.29 17.79
CA GLU A 225 3.01 24.73 18.67
C GLU A 225 2.07 23.53 18.87
N PRO A 226 1.70 23.20 20.12
CA PRO A 226 0.80 22.09 20.37
C PRO A 226 -0.53 22.38 19.66
N GLN A 227 -0.83 21.65 18.60
CA GLN A 227 -2.19 21.61 18.08
C GLN A 227 -3.04 21.00 19.18
N SER A 228 -3.75 21.85 19.91
CA SER A 228 -4.83 21.49 20.80
C SER A 228 -5.76 20.51 20.06
N ASN A 229 -5.89 19.33 20.63
CA ASN A 229 -6.97 18.42 20.33
C ASN A 229 -8.29 19.15 20.67
N GLU A 230 -8.86 19.84 19.74
CA GLU A 230 -10.28 20.14 19.79
C GLU A 230 -11.04 18.87 19.48
N SER A 231 -11.32 18.18 20.54
CA SER A 231 -12.37 17.22 20.73
C SER A 231 -13.65 17.75 20.09
N GLN A 232 -14.09 17.14 19.03
CA GLN A 232 -15.49 17.16 18.66
C GLN A 232 -16.22 16.19 19.62
N GLU A 233 -16.54 16.72 20.79
CA GLU A 233 -17.64 16.24 21.61
C GLU A 233 -18.78 17.24 21.51
N SER A 234 -19.95 16.64 21.37
CA SER A 234 -21.27 17.20 21.68
C SER A 234 -21.91 18.18 20.69
N SER A 235 -22.89 17.63 19.98
CA SER A 235 -24.24 18.18 19.94
C SER A 235 -25.27 17.05 19.79
N GLU A 236 -25.49 16.36 20.88
CA GLU A 236 -26.78 15.74 21.16
C GLU A 236 -27.49 16.65 22.17
N GLY A 237 -28.74 16.94 21.85
CA GLY A 237 -29.70 17.45 22.83
C GLY A 237 -30.13 18.88 22.61
N GLU A 238 -31.25 19.01 21.90
CA GLU A 238 -32.45 19.63 22.47
C GLU A 238 -33.57 19.60 21.41
N LEU A 239 -34.44 18.62 21.62
CA LEU A 239 -35.80 18.64 21.08
C LEU A 239 -36.61 19.48 22.05
N GLU A 240 -37.05 20.65 21.64
CA GLU A 240 -38.23 21.27 22.25
C GLU A 240 -39.27 21.58 21.17
N GLN A 241 -40.44 21.14 21.52
CA GLN A 241 -41.72 21.19 20.82
C GLN A 241 -42.18 22.63 20.62
N THR A 242 -42.67 22.97 19.47
CA THR A 242 -43.87 23.84 19.37
C THR A 242 -44.69 23.37 18.18
N SER A 243 -45.85 22.87 18.55
CA SER A 243 -47.06 22.76 17.74
C SER A 243 -47.51 24.13 17.19
N ASP A 244 -47.88 24.26 15.94
CA ASP A 244 -49.24 24.67 15.60
C ASP A 244 -49.54 24.67 14.09
N SER A 245 -50.69 24.21 13.82
CA SER A 245 -51.67 24.24 12.74
C SER A 245 -51.46 25.18 11.55
N SER A 246 -51.75 24.67 10.37
CA SER A 246 -52.86 25.03 9.41
C SER A 246 -52.56 24.43 8.03
N GLU A 247 -53.30 23.47 7.67
CA GLU A 247 -54.42 23.36 6.71
C GLU A 247 -54.26 24.00 5.32
N MET A 248 -54.68 23.17 4.36
CA MET A 248 -55.30 23.42 3.05
C MET A 248 -54.38 23.56 1.82
N GLN A 249 -54.53 22.75 0.89
CA GLN A 249 -55.47 22.33 -0.14
C GLN A 249 -54.76 21.96 -1.46
N LEU A 250 -55.07 20.73 -1.95
CA LEU A 250 -55.70 20.38 -3.25
C LEU A 250 -55.04 20.80 -4.58
N GLY A 251 -54.85 19.80 -5.40
CA GLY A 251 -54.76 19.78 -6.85
C GLY A 251 -53.69 18.82 -7.33
N GLY A 252 -53.89 17.64 -7.81
CA GLY A 252 -54.88 17.05 -8.70
C GLY A 252 -54.38 17.08 -10.14
N GLU A 253 -54.09 15.92 -10.67
CA GLU A 253 -54.11 15.45 -12.09
C GLU A 253 -52.86 14.63 -12.42
N GLN A 254 -52.95 13.34 -12.56
CA GLN A 254 -53.46 12.41 -13.58
C GLN A 254 -52.62 12.35 -14.87
N ARG A 255 -52.18 11.09 -15.12
CA ARG A 255 -51.93 10.43 -16.42
C ARG A 255 -50.63 10.82 -17.11
N GLU A 256 -49.83 9.88 -17.64
CA GLU A 256 -50.20 8.78 -18.57
C GLU A 256 -49.10 7.72 -18.60
N THR A 257 -49.52 6.50 -18.63
CA THR A 257 -48.85 5.27 -19.05
C THR A 257 -48.50 5.27 -20.52
N GLN A 258 -47.31 4.82 -20.89
CA GLN A 258 -47.11 4.14 -22.18
C GLN A 258 -46.12 2.98 -22.02
N GLU A 259 -46.68 1.78 -22.02
CA GLU A 259 -46.05 0.54 -22.50
C GLU A 259 -45.88 0.61 -24.02
N ILE A 260 -44.82 0.02 -24.53
CA ILE A 260 -44.61 -0.61 -25.86
C ILE A 260 -43.13 -1.03 -25.83
N GLY A 261 -42.66 -2.22 -26.10
CA GLY A 261 -43.18 -3.40 -26.70
C GLY A 261 -41.99 -4.35 -26.92
N THR A 262 -42.19 -5.57 -26.61
CA THR A 262 -41.39 -6.74 -26.94
C THR A 262 -41.13 -6.86 -28.43
N SER A 263 -39.92 -7.25 -28.83
CA SER A 263 -39.73 -8.02 -30.06
C SER A 263 -38.60 -9.03 -29.88
N GLU A 264 -39.03 -10.28 -29.88
CA GLU A 264 -38.26 -11.50 -30.18
C GLU A 264 -37.65 -11.43 -31.59
N ILE A 265 -36.45 -11.95 -31.76
CA ILE A 265 -35.99 -12.60 -33.01
C ILE A 265 -34.94 -13.62 -32.58
N GLU A 266 -35.32 -14.84 -32.49
CA GLU A 266 -35.07 -16.06 -33.25
C GLU A 266 -33.64 -16.43 -33.61
N ASN A 267 -33.34 -17.63 -33.20
CA ASN A 267 -32.27 -18.59 -33.55
C ASN A 267 -31.93 -18.61 -35.04
N HIS A 268 -30.65 -18.73 -35.34
CA HIS A 268 -30.20 -19.50 -36.49
C HIS A 268 -29.00 -20.35 -36.12
N ASP A 269 -29.30 -21.60 -35.93
CA ASP A 269 -28.42 -22.76 -35.94
C ASP A 269 -28.04 -23.06 -37.40
N GLN A 270 -26.75 -23.19 -37.70
CA GLN A 270 -26.28 -24.01 -38.82
C GLN A 270 -24.85 -24.48 -38.60
N SER A 271 -24.80 -25.73 -38.29
CA SER A 271 -23.71 -26.69 -38.50
C SER A 271 -23.15 -26.64 -39.92
N VAL A 272 -21.84 -26.64 -40.10
CA VAL A 272 -21.19 -27.27 -41.25
C VAL A 272 -19.91 -27.93 -40.77
N GLU A 273 -19.92 -29.25 -40.92
CA GLU A 273 -18.77 -30.16 -40.93
C GLU A 273 -17.84 -29.87 -42.11
N GLY A 274 -16.57 -30.25 -41.97
CA GLY A 274 -15.79 -30.87 -43.02
C GLY A 274 -14.64 -30.03 -43.59
N LEU A 275 -13.45 -30.36 -43.21
CA LEU A 275 -12.26 -30.90 -43.91
C LEU A 275 -11.00 -30.57 -43.14
#